data_e4158ac2e9f06b583e30b6b57e02872c
#
_entry.id   e4158ac2e9f06b583e30b6b57e02872c
#
_cell.length_a   1.000
_cell.length_b   1.000
_cell.length_c   1.000
_cell.angle_alpha   90.00
_cell.angle_beta   90.00
_cell.angle_gamma   90.00
#
_symmetry.space_group_name_H-M   'P 1'
#
loop_
_entity.id
_entity.type
_entity.pdbx_description
1 polymer ?
#
loop_
_entity_poly.entity_id
_entity_poly.type
_entity_poly.pdbx_seq_one_letter_code
_entity_poly.pdbx_strand_id
1 'polypeptide(L)'
;MNELALRGKRILIVEDNALVAKFFRMALERAGGGECILSEDVPTILHHAASGELDLVLLDVSLTNSEWEGRAINGVELCRMVKEKSPRRLPVLLATAHAMSGDRERFLETSGADGCLEKPVYDSAILVEKVRSLMDLA
;
A
#
# COMPACT_ATOMS: atom_id res chain seq x y z
N MET A 1 21.83 -6.62 -18.40
CA MET A 1 21.67 -5.68 -17.30
C MET A 1 20.21 -5.64 -16.85
N ASN A 2 20.00 -5.75 -15.56
CA ASN A 2 18.64 -5.78 -15.04
C ASN A 2 18.14 -4.37 -14.76
N GLU A 3 17.03 -4.03 -15.36
CA GLU A 3 16.35 -2.81 -14.98
C GLU A 3 15.63 -3.03 -13.67
N LEU A 4 15.58 -1.99 -12.85
CA LEU A 4 14.83 -2.05 -11.60
C LEU A 4 13.34 -1.98 -11.92
N ALA A 5 12.59 -2.95 -11.43
CA ALA A 5 11.20 -3.17 -11.82
C ALA A 5 10.26 -2.00 -11.52
N LEU A 6 10.58 -1.20 -10.50
CA LEU A 6 9.73 -0.10 -10.05
C LEU A 6 10.32 1.27 -10.39
N ARG A 7 11.28 1.31 -11.29
CA ARG A 7 11.96 2.56 -11.66
C ARG A 7 10.94 3.59 -12.16
N GLY A 8 11.00 4.79 -11.59
CA GLY A 8 10.10 5.87 -11.95
C GLY A 8 8.71 5.78 -11.35
N LYS A 9 8.43 4.74 -10.56
CA LYS A 9 7.12 4.57 -9.92
C LYS A 9 7.10 5.21 -8.55
N ARG A 10 5.95 5.79 -8.20
CA ARG A 10 5.73 6.42 -6.90
C ARG A 10 4.79 5.58 -6.08
N ILE A 11 5.23 5.22 -4.89
CA ILE A 11 4.51 4.32 -3.99
C ILE A 11 4.32 5.00 -2.65
N LEU A 12 3.08 5.04 -2.19
CA LEU A 12 2.76 5.55 -0.85
C LEU A 12 2.69 4.36 0.10
N ILE A 13 3.42 4.43 1.20
CA ILE A 13 3.44 3.39 2.23
C ILE A 13 2.71 3.93 3.45
N VAL A 14 1.66 3.24 3.87
CA VAL A 14 0.87 3.57 5.06
C VAL A 14 1.01 2.41 6.03
N GLU A 15 1.91 2.57 7.00
CA GLU A 15 2.25 1.53 7.95
C GLU A 15 2.65 2.19 9.28
N ASP A 16 2.00 1.82 10.37
CA ASP A 16 2.25 2.43 11.67
C ASP A 16 3.44 1.83 12.43
N ASN A 17 3.90 0.63 12.07
CA ASN A 17 5.10 0.06 12.66
C ASN A 17 6.33 0.59 11.93
N ALA A 18 7.16 1.35 12.66
CA ALA A 18 8.31 2.03 12.05
C ALA A 18 9.32 1.06 11.41
N LEU A 19 9.54 -0.10 12.01
CA LEU A 19 10.48 -1.08 11.46
C LEU A 19 9.94 -1.71 10.18
N VAL A 20 8.66 -2.03 10.16
CA VAL A 20 8.00 -2.60 8.97
C VAL A 20 7.99 -1.57 7.85
N ALA A 21 7.64 -0.33 8.15
CA ALA A 21 7.64 0.76 7.17
C ALA A 21 9.03 0.94 6.57
N LYS A 22 10.06 0.90 7.40
CA LYS A 22 11.45 1.03 6.94
C LYS A 22 11.83 -0.12 6.01
N PHE A 23 11.46 -1.34 6.35
CA PHE A 23 11.73 -2.49 5.50
C PHE A 23 11.05 -2.35 4.14
N PHE A 24 9.77 -1.99 4.13
CA PHE A 24 9.03 -1.79 2.89
C PHE A 24 9.72 -0.72 2.02
N ARG A 25 10.08 0.39 2.62
CA ARG A 25 10.75 1.47 1.89
C ARG A 25 12.07 1.01 1.30
N MET A 26 12.90 0.36 2.11
CA MET A 26 14.21 -0.12 1.64
C MET A 26 14.06 -1.13 0.51
N ALA A 27 13.12 -2.06 0.63
CA ALA A 27 12.89 -3.06 -0.40
C ALA A 27 12.45 -2.41 -1.71
N LEU A 28 11.46 -1.52 -1.64
CA LEU A 28 10.91 -0.91 -2.85
C LEU A 28 11.87 0.08 -3.49
N GLU A 29 12.65 0.80 -2.69
CA GLU A 29 13.62 1.77 -3.22
C GLU A 29 14.89 1.09 -3.70
N ARG A 30 15.51 0.22 -2.90
CA ARG A 30 16.78 -0.38 -3.25
C ARG A 30 16.65 -1.54 -4.22
N ALA A 31 15.79 -2.49 -3.90
CA ALA A 31 15.61 -3.65 -4.77
C ALA A 31 14.73 -3.34 -5.97
N GLY A 32 13.77 -2.45 -5.83
CA GLY A 32 12.82 -2.12 -6.90
C GLY A 32 13.13 -0.85 -7.68
N GLY A 33 13.87 0.08 -7.10
CA GLY A 33 14.18 1.36 -7.74
C GLY A 33 13.06 2.38 -7.71
N GLY A 34 12.01 2.14 -6.92
CA GLY A 34 10.87 3.06 -6.81
C GLY A 34 11.15 4.26 -5.91
N GLU A 35 10.23 5.20 -5.93
CA GLU A 35 10.22 6.33 -5.01
C GLU A 35 9.11 6.12 -3.99
N CYS A 36 9.44 6.16 -2.71
CA CYS A 36 8.48 5.90 -1.65
C CYS A 36 8.18 7.13 -0.82
N ILE A 37 6.91 7.29 -0.47
CA ILE A 37 6.42 8.31 0.44
C ILE A 37 5.82 7.57 1.62
N LEU A 38 6.18 7.95 2.84
CA LEU A 38 5.61 7.37 4.05
C LEU A 38 4.69 8.37 4.72
N SER A 39 3.47 7.98 5.02
CA SER A 39 2.54 8.82 5.76
C SER A 39 1.50 7.97 6.48
N GLU A 40 1.11 8.40 7.68
CA GLU A 40 -0.01 7.85 8.42
C GLU A 40 -1.12 8.87 8.57
N ASP A 41 -0.89 10.07 8.09
CA ASP A 41 -1.82 11.18 8.21
C ASP A 41 -2.88 11.09 7.11
N VAL A 42 -4.13 10.87 7.49
CA VAL A 42 -5.21 10.63 6.53
C VAL A 42 -5.39 11.80 5.54
N PRO A 43 -5.45 13.06 5.96
CA PRO A 43 -5.54 14.15 4.99
C PRO A 43 -4.41 14.16 3.97
N THR A 44 -3.17 13.89 4.41
CA THR A 44 -2.00 13.82 3.54
C THR A 44 -2.13 12.67 2.55
N ILE A 45 -2.55 11.50 3.04
CA ILE A 45 -2.76 10.31 2.20
C ILE A 45 -3.79 10.60 1.12
N LEU A 46 -4.93 11.20 1.49
CA LEU A 46 -5.98 11.52 0.53
C LEU A 46 -5.55 12.60 -0.47
N HIS A 47 -4.72 13.54 -0.03
CA HIS A 47 -4.15 14.53 -0.93
C HIS A 47 -3.29 13.87 -2.01
N HIS A 48 -2.42 12.96 -1.61
CA HIS A 48 -1.60 12.21 -2.57
C HIS A 48 -2.45 11.36 -3.51
N ALA A 49 -3.48 10.70 -2.99
CA ALA A 49 -4.38 9.90 -3.82
C ALA A 49 -5.08 10.77 -4.88
N ALA A 50 -5.53 11.96 -4.49
CA ALA A 50 -6.23 12.89 -5.38
C ALA A 50 -5.30 13.52 -6.43
N SER A 51 -4.00 13.56 -6.18
CA SER A 51 -3.04 14.19 -7.09
C SER A 51 -2.91 13.48 -8.44
N GLY A 52 -3.23 12.18 -8.47
CA GLY A 52 -3.05 11.38 -9.67
C GLY A 52 -1.60 10.98 -9.95
N GLU A 53 -0.69 11.29 -9.04
CA GLU A 53 0.74 11.03 -9.22
C GLU A 53 1.23 9.70 -8.64
N LEU A 54 0.42 9.05 -7.81
CA LEU A 54 0.80 7.76 -7.24
C LEU A 54 0.56 6.62 -8.21
N ASP A 55 1.43 5.64 -8.17
CA ASP A 55 1.31 4.42 -8.96
C ASP A 55 0.78 3.25 -8.17
N LEU A 56 0.96 3.26 -6.84
CA LEU A 56 0.46 2.21 -5.96
C LEU A 56 0.47 2.69 -4.51
N VAL A 57 -0.46 2.16 -3.71
CA VAL A 57 -0.47 2.37 -2.25
C VAL A 57 -0.28 1.02 -1.57
N LEU A 58 0.70 0.94 -0.68
CA LEU A 58 0.92 -0.22 0.19
C LEU A 58 0.37 0.17 1.57
N LEU A 59 -0.66 -0.52 2.01
CA LEU A 59 -1.51 -0.07 3.11
C LEU A 59 -1.71 -1.17 4.15
N ASP A 60 -1.33 -0.89 5.39
CA ASP A 60 -1.57 -1.81 6.50
C ASP A 60 -3.06 -1.86 6.83
N VAL A 61 -3.60 -3.07 6.95
CA VAL A 61 -5.00 -3.28 7.35
C VAL A 61 -5.24 -2.82 8.79
N SER A 62 -4.26 -3.05 9.67
CA SER A 62 -4.41 -2.87 11.12
C SER A 62 -3.85 -1.54 11.61
N LEU A 63 -4.25 -0.43 11.00
CA LEU A 63 -3.84 0.89 11.46
C LEU A 63 -4.47 1.21 12.81
N THR A 64 -3.66 1.71 13.73
CA THR A 64 -4.09 2.00 15.09
C THR A 64 -4.14 3.48 15.42
N ASN A 65 -3.44 4.31 14.64
CA ASN A 65 -3.29 5.74 14.93
C ASN A 65 -3.92 6.66 13.87
N SER A 66 -4.66 6.09 12.93
CA SER A 66 -5.24 6.90 11.86
C SER A 66 -6.64 7.38 12.22
N GLU A 67 -6.88 8.67 12.01
CA GLU A 67 -8.16 9.31 12.29
C GLU A 67 -8.61 10.13 11.09
N TRP A 68 -9.92 10.19 10.90
CA TRP A 68 -10.56 11.02 9.90
C TRP A 68 -11.81 11.64 10.50
N GLU A 69 -11.85 12.98 10.51
CA GLU A 69 -12.96 13.73 11.06
C GLU A 69 -13.32 13.33 12.51
N GLY A 70 -12.27 13.12 13.33
CA GLY A 70 -12.44 12.78 14.74
C GLY A 70 -12.77 11.34 15.02
N ARG A 71 -12.77 10.48 14.02
CA ARG A 71 -13.12 9.07 14.13
C ARG A 71 -11.93 8.20 13.72
N ALA A 72 -11.67 7.16 14.51
CA ALA A 72 -10.63 6.20 14.16
C ALA A 72 -11.06 5.41 12.90
N ILE A 73 -10.13 5.23 11.97
CA ILE A 73 -10.37 4.43 10.77
C ILE A 73 -9.30 3.37 10.62
N ASN A 74 -9.69 2.24 10.02
CA ASN A 74 -8.76 1.15 9.75
C ASN A 74 -8.31 1.17 8.27
N GLY A 75 -7.42 0.24 7.93
CA GLY A 75 -6.89 0.18 6.56
C GLY A 75 -7.94 -0.15 5.50
N VAL A 76 -8.96 -0.93 5.84
CA VAL A 76 -10.04 -1.26 4.89
C VAL A 76 -10.81 -0.01 4.52
N GLU A 77 -11.19 0.79 5.51
CA GLU A 77 -11.89 2.06 5.28
C GLU A 77 -11.03 3.03 4.50
N LEU A 78 -9.76 3.15 4.89
CA LEU A 78 -8.83 4.06 4.21
C LEU A 78 -8.62 3.65 2.75
N CYS A 79 -8.55 2.36 2.47
CA CYS A 79 -8.44 1.87 1.10
C CYS A 79 -9.61 2.36 0.25
N ARG A 80 -10.83 2.24 0.76
CA ARG A 80 -12.00 2.73 0.03
C ARG A 80 -11.93 4.22 -0.24
N MET A 81 -11.50 4.99 0.77
CA MET A 81 -11.36 6.43 0.63
C MET A 81 -10.32 6.81 -0.42
N VAL A 82 -9.18 6.12 -0.43
CA VAL A 82 -8.12 6.32 -1.42
C VAL A 82 -8.63 6.04 -2.82
N LYS A 83 -9.34 4.92 -2.98
CA LYS A 83 -9.92 4.55 -4.28
C LYS A 83 -10.90 5.60 -4.80
N GLU A 84 -11.73 6.14 -3.92
CA GLU A 84 -12.70 7.17 -4.30
C GLU A 84 -12.04 8.48 -4.69
N LYS A 85 -10.94 8.84 -4.05
CA LYS A 85 -10.27 10.11 -4.29
C LYS A 85 -9.40 10.12 -5.53
N SER A 86 -8.91 8.97 -5.95
CA SER A 86 -7.99 8.92 -7.09
C SER A 86 -8.72 9.22 -8.39
N PRO A 87 -8.16 10.13 -9.24
CA PRO A 87 -8.77 10.44 -10.54
C PRO A 87 -8.53 9.36 -11.59
N ARG A 88 -7.68 8.40 -11.30
CA ARG A 88 -7.39 7.28 -12.20
C ARG A 88 -7.30 6.00 -11.38
N ARG A 89 -7.17 4.86 -12.07
CA ARG A 89 -6.97 3.60 -11.37
C ARG A 89 -5.70 3.68 -10.52
N LEU A 90 -5.85 3.41 -9.23
CA LEU A 90 -4.74 3.39 -8.28
C LEU A 90 -4.75 2.06 -7.56
N PRO A 91 -3.81 1.15 -7.90
CA PRO A 91 -3.72 -0.13 -7.21
C PRO A 91 -3.42 0.05 -5.73
N VAL A 92 -4.09 -0.73 -4.89
CA VAL A 92 -3.82 -0.77 -3.45
C VAL A 92 -3.48 -2.20 -3.06
N LEU A 93 -2.32 -2.36 -2.42
CA LEU A 93 -1.87 -3.61 -1.86
C LEU A 93 -2.04 -3.54 -0.35
N LEU A 94 -2.94 -4.36 0.20
CA LEU A 94 -3.11 -4.43 1.64
C LEU A 94 -2.04 -5.34 2.25
N ALA A 95 -1.51 -4.95 3.40
CA ALA A 95 -0.60 -5.79 4.17
C ALA A 95 -1.29 -6.16 5.48
N THR A 96 -1.26 -7.43 5.84
CA THR A 96 -1.95 -7.91 7.04
C THR A 96 -1.15 -9.00 7.73
N ALA A 97 -1.17 -9.00 9.07
CA ALA A 97 -0.64 -10.07 9.87
C ALA A 97 -1.65 -11.22 10.01
N HIS A 98 -2.88 -11.00 9.56
CA HIS A 98 -3.98 -11.96 9.72
C HIS A 98 -4.47 -12.43 8.34
N ALA A 99 -3.72 -13.34 7.73
CA ALA A 99 -4.05 -13.86 6.42
C ALA A 99 -4.55 -15.31 6.50
N MET A 100 -5.45 -15.57 7.45
CA MET A 100 -6.08 -16.89 7.58
C MET A 100 -7.06 -17.12 6.43
N SER A 101 -7.37 -18.38 6.19
CA SER A 101 -8.29 -18.76 5.12
C SER A 101 -9.61 -17.97 5.22
N GLY A 102 -9.96 -17.31 4.15
CA GLY A 102 -11.17 -16.47 4.08
C GLY A 102 -10.96 -15.02 4.42
N ASP A 103 -9.92 -14.67 5.20
CA ASP A 103 -9.66 -13.27 5.58
C ASP A 103 -9.20 -12.45 4.38
N ARG A 104 -8.34 -13.03 3.55
CA ARG A 104 -7.83 -12.35 2.36
C ARG A 104 -8.97 -11.94 1.42
N GLU A 105 -9.85 -12.88 1.10
CA GLU A 105 -10.97 -12.61 0.21
C GLU A 105 -11.90 -11.56 0.78
N ARG A 106 -12.15 -11.63 2.10
CA ARG A 106 -13.00 -10.65 2.77
C ARG A 106 -12.39 -9.25 2.72
N PHE A 107 -11.08 -9.13 2.98
CA PHE A 107 -10.41 -7.84 2.90
C PHE A 107 -10.48 -7.26 1.49
N LEU A 108 -10.25 -8.08 0.47
CA LEU A 108 -10.32 -7.63 -0.91
C LEU A 108 -11.72 -7.17 -1.29
N GLU A 109 -12.74 -7.93 -0.90
CA GLU A 109 -14.12 -7.59 -1.21
C GLU A 109 -14.59 -6.32 -0.52
N THR A 110 -14.27 -6.16 0.77
CA THR A 110 -14.77 -5.04 1.56
C THR A 110 -14.01 -3.76 1.30
N SER A 111 -12.75 -3.84 0.91
CA SER A 111 -11.91 -2.67 0.72
C SER A 111 -11.83 -2.19 -0.73
N GLY A 112 -12.06 -3.08 -1.68
CA GLY A 112 -11.81 -2.80 -3.09
C GLY A 112 -10.33 -2.85 -3.46
N ALA A 113 -9.47 -3.36 -2.58
CA ALA A 113 -8.04 -3.48 -2.84
C ALA A 113 -7.75 -4.46 -3.98
N ASP A 114 -6.60 -4.30 -4.60
CA ASP A 114 -6.18 -5.10 -5.74
C ASP A 114 -5.37 -6.33 -5.35
N GLY A 115 -4.83 -6.34 -4.15
CA GLY A 115 -4.08 -7.48 -3.64
C GLY A 115 -3.89 -7.42 -2.14
N CYS A 116 -3.42 -8.51 -1.58
CA CYS A 116 -3.18 -8.66 -0.16
C CYS A 116 -1.86 -9.39 0.06
N LEU A 117 -1.07 -8.88 1.00
CA LEU A 117 0.24 -9.40 1.34
C LEU A 117 0.25 -9.80 2.81
N GLU A 118 0.70 -11.02 3.10
CA GLU A 118 0.81 -11.48 4.47
C GLU A 118 2.11 -10.99 5.10
N LYS A 119 2.02 -10.41 6.29
CA LYS A 119 3.17 -10.05 7.10
C LYS A 119 3.53 -11.18 8.05
N PRO A 120 4.79 -11.34 8.44
CA PRO A 120 5.94 -10.55 8.03
C PRO A 120 6.46 -10.92 6.65
N VAL A 121 7.06 -9.94 5.96
CA VAL A 121 7.70 -10.15 4.67
C VAL A 121 9.20 -10.06 4.87
N TYR A 122 9.90 -11.12 4.56
CA TYR A 122 11.35 -11.20 4.78
C TYR A 122 12.17 -11.08 3.49
N ASP A 123 11.50 -11.20 2.34
CA ASP A 123 12.19 -11.21 1.05
C ASP A 123 11.78 -10.00 0.23
N SER A 124 12.75 -9.11 0.00
CA SER A 124 12.52 -7.90 -0.79
C SER A 124 12.04 -8.21 -2.21
N ALA A 125 12.56 -9.28 -2.81
CA ALA A 125 12.19 -9.64 -4.17
C ALA A 125 10.71 -10.04 -4.28
N ILE A 126 10.17 -10.71 -3.26
CA ILE A 126 8.76 -11.07 -3.22
C ILE A 126 7.89 -9.82 -3.16
N LEU A 127 8.27 -8.87 -2.33
CA LEU A 127 7.52 -7.62 -2.20
C LEU A 127 7.56 -6.82 -3.52
N VAL A 128 8.72 -6.66 -4.10
CA VAL A 128 8.89 -5.93 -5.37
C VAL A 128 8.05 -6.58 -6.47
N GLU A 129 8.09 -7.90 -6.58
CA GLU A 129 7.33 -8.61 -7.61
C GLU A 129 5.83 -8.46 -7.41
N LYS A 130 5.37 -8.52 -6.17
CA LYS A 130 3.94 -8.34 -5.87
C LYS A 130 3.47 -6.95 -6.28
N VAL A 131 4.24 -5.93 -5.93
CA VAL A 131 3.93 -4.54 -6.28
C VAL A 131 3.92 -4.38 -7.81
N ARG A 132 4.95 -4.87 -8.48
CA ARG A 132 5.05 -4.79 -9.94
C ARG A 132 3.83 -5.43 -10.62
N SER A 133 3.45 -6.62 -10.16
CA SER A 133 2.35 -7.35 -10.77
C SER A 133 1.02 -6.60 -10.69
N LEU A 134 0.78 -5.88 -9.60
CA LEU A 134 -0.45 -5.11 -9.44
C LEU A 134 -0.46 -3.88 -10.34
N MET A 135 0.68 -3.26 -10.57
CA MET A 135 0.77 -2.10 -11.47
C MET A 135 0.59 -2.52 -12.92
N ASP A 136 1.08 -3.68 -13.30
CA ASP A 136 0.99 -4.18 -14.68
C ASP A 136 -0.41 -4.64 -15.07
N LEU A 137 -1.29 -4.82 -14.08
CA LEU A 137 -2.69 -5.18 -14.35
C LEU A 137 -3.54 -4.00 -14.80
N ALA A 138 -2.97 -2.83 -14.83
CA ALA A 138 -3.68 -1.60 -15.20
C ALA A 138 -4.15 -1.59 -16.66
#